data_8966caf1c2f1e3a9453fbe3cf34e10db
#
_entry.id   8966caf1c2f1e3a9453fbe3cf34e10db
#
_cell.length_a   1.000
_cell.length_b   1.000
_cell.length_c   1.000
_cell.angle_alpha   90.00
_cell.angle_beta   90.00
_cell.angle_gamma   90.00
#
_symmetry.space_group_name_H-M   'P 1'
#
loop_
_entity.id
_entity.type
_entity.pdbx_description
1 polymer ?
#
loop_
_entity_poly.entity_id
_entity_poly.type
_entity_poly.pdbx_seq_one_letter_code
_entity_poly.pdbx_strand_id
1 'polypeptide(L)'
;IFSLGMICIALFSTAATIIRQIIGTFGQVSKYTLPGIGYLSAVLTIIGGMHILHSSPDSASFVAGHVICGVGFITACVATTATSSTRFTMITENAQKSDHDVPPKAFTRTQGLMLISVAAILALTTWIWAFVLLSKSSLHPKYFVAGHVMIGLASICTCLITLVATIARQIRNIFSQTERKIWPVLVLVVGSLCIIWGLILILGTANMSLGSTGYIMIGLGLVCYSISSKVILLSKIWRHEFKLSNRIPLIPIFTALTCLFLSAFLFEIGSVHGYYFVPARVLAGLGGICFTLFSIVSILESGTSSH
;
A
#
# COMPACT_ATOMS: atom_id res chain seq x y z
N ILE A 1 0.71 16.06 -1.82
CA ILE A 1 0.22 15.69 -3.16
C ILE A 1 1.33 15.04 -3.98
N PHE A 2 2.53 15.67 -4.10
CA PHE A 2 3.65 15.10 -4.86
C PHE A 2 3.97 13.65 -4.45
N SER A 3 4.15 13.38 -3.16
CA SER A 3 4.47 12.05 -2.63
C SER A 3 3.38 11.01 -2.91
N LEU A 4 2.11 11.40 -2.85
CA LEU A 4 0.99 10.52 -3.21
C LEU A 4 0.98 10.20 -4.71
N GLY A 5 1.38 11.16 -5.57
CA GLY A 5 1.60 10.91 -7.00
C GLY A 5 2.70 9.88 -7.24
N MET A 6 3.77 9.91 -6.46
CA MET A 6 4.88 8.93 -6.57
C MET A 6 4.44 7.49 -6.21
N ILE A 7 3.54 7.32 -5.22
CA ILE A 7 2.89 6.01 -4.98
C ILE A 7 2.09 5.57 -6.21
N CYS A 8 1.31 6.48 -6.82
CA CYS A 8 0.52 6.14 -8.01
C CYS A 8 1.42 5.70 -9.17
N ILE A 9 2.61 6.30 -9.36
CA ILE A 9 3.60 5.86 -10.35
C ILE A 9 4.10 4.44 -10.03
N ALA A 10 4.41 4.12 -8.79
CA ALA A 10 4.82 2.78 -8.38
C ALA A 10 3.68 1.75 -8.54
N LEU A 11 2.44 2.13 -8.24
CA LEU A 11 1.26 1.29 -8.49
C LEU A 11 1.01 1.09 -9.98
N PHE A 12 1.20 2.14 -10.80
CA PHE A 12 1.12 2.03 -12.24
C PHE A 12 2.17 1.05 -12.79
N SER A 13 3.41 1.10 -12.28
CA SER A 13 4.45 0.13 -12.69
C SER A 13 4.04 -1.33 -12.36
N THR A 14 3.36 -1.53 -11.23
CA THR A 14 2.80 -2.84 -10.85
C THR A 14 1.67 -3.27 -11.80
N ALA A 15 0.75 -2.36 -12.11
CA ALA A 15 -0.34 -2.60 -13.06
C ALA A 15 0.20 -2.93 -14.46
N ALA A 16 1.17 -2.14 -14.95
CA ALA A 16 1.82 -2.35 -16.24
C ALA A 16 2.55 -3.70 -16.31
N THR A 17 3.18 -4.13 -15.19
CA THR A 17 3.77 -5.47 -15.09
C THR A 17 2.72 -6.55 -15.31
N ILE A 18 1.59 -6.47 -14.61
CA ILE A 18 0.50 -7.44 -14.70
C ILE A 18 -0.14 -7.45 -16.09
N ILE A 19 -0.45 -6.27 -16.65
CA ILE A 19 -1.05 -6.15 -17.99
C ILE A 19 -0.15 -6.78 -19.03
N ARG A 20 1.15 -6.43 -19.05
CA ARG A 20 2.10 -6.99 -20.02
C ARG A 20 2.25 -8.50 -19.89
N GLN A 21 2.10 -9.02 -18.68
CA GLN A 21 2.09 -10.45 -18.43
C GLN A 21 0.85 -11.11 -19.06
N ILE A 22 -0.33 -10.56 -18.82
CA ILE A 22 -1.60 -11.09 -19.36
C ILE A 22 -1.59 -11.07 -20.91
N ILE A 23 -1.07 -9.98 -21.52
CA ILE A 23 -1.04 -9.83 -22.99
C ILE A 23 0.13 -10.62 -23.64
N GLY A 24 1.04 -11.22 -22.84
CA GLY A 24 2.20 -11.94 -23.36
C GLY A 24 3.31 -11.04 -23.92
N THR A 25 3.30 -9.74 -23.64
CA THR A 25 4.31 -8.76 -24.10
C THR A 25 5.38 -8.44 -23.05
N PHE A 26 5.48 -9.27 -22.01
CA PHE A 26 6.42 -9.06 -20.90
C PHE A 26 7.82 -9.54 -21.26
N GLY A 27 8.68 -8.61 -21.72
CA GLY A 27 10.06 -8.89 -22.10
C GLY A 27 11.08 -8.67 -20.97
N GLN A 28 12.34 -9.05 -21.24
CA GLN A 28 13.46 -8.90 -20.29
C GLN A 28 13.66 -7.44 -19.84
N VAL A 29 13.46 -6.46 -20.72
CA VAL A 29 13.57 -5.03 -20.40
C VAL A 29 12.50 -4.65 -19.38
N SER A 30 11.25 -5.04 -19.60
CA SER A 30 10.12 -4.75 -18.69
C SER A 30 10.33 -5.30 -17.28
N LYS A 31 11.00 -6.46 -17.18
CA LYS A 31 11.30 -7.14 -15.92
C LYS A 31 12.14 -6.29 -14.96
N TYR A 32 13.03 -5.46 -15.47
CA TYR A 32 13.91 -4.62 -14.65
C TYR A 32 13.44 -3.16 -14.62
N THR A 33 12.93 -2.64 -15.74
CA THR A 33 12.54 -1.23 -15.82
C THR A 33 11.32 -0.90 -15.00
N LEU A 34 10.28 -1.76 -15.00
CA LEU A 34 9.04 -1.47 -14.27
C LEU A 34 9.24 -1.43 -12.75
N PRO A 35 9.85 -2.44 -12.09
CA PRO A 35 10.19 -2.31 -10.68
C PRO A 35 11.19 -1.19 -10.40
N GLY A 36 12.15 -0.96 -11.32
CA GLY A 36 13.13 0.11 -11.22
C GLY A 36 12.49 1.50 -11.12
N ILE A 37 11.45 1.77 -11.90
CA ILE A 37 10.65 3.00 -11.81
C ILE A 37 10.02 3.13 -10.41
N GLY A 38 9.48 2.04 -9.85
CA GLY A 38 8.93 2.03 -8.51
C GLY A 38 9.97 2.37 -7.43
N TYR A 39 11.15 1.76 -7.47
CA TYR A 39 12.23 2.06 -6.52
C TYR A 39 12.79 3.48 -6.70
N LEU A 40 12.94 3.96 -7.94
CA LEU A 40 13.35 5.34 -8.20
C LEU A 40 12.36 6.32 -7.60
N SER A 41 11.05 6.09 -7.80
CA SER A 41 9.99 6.89 -7.18
C SER A 41 10.09 6.90 -5.65
N ALA A 42 10.38 5.75 -5.03
CA ALA A 42 10.57 5.65 -3.59
C ALA A 42 11.77 6.47 -3.10
N VAL A 43 12.92 6.35 -3.76
CA VAL A 43 14.14 7.08 -3.42
C VAL A 43 13.94 8.59 -3.56
N LEU A 44 13.34 9.06 -4.66
CA LEU A 44 13.04 10.47 -4.87
C LEU A 44 12.08 11.01 -3.80
N THR A 45 11.11 10.22 -3.38
CA THR A 45 10.17 10.59 -2.32
C THR A 45 10.88 10.72 -0.98
N ILE A 46 11.75 9.77 -0.62
CA ILE A 46 12.52 9.82 0.63
C ILE A 46 13.47 11.03 0.64
N ILE A 47 14.22 11.25 -0.45
CA ILE A 47 15.13 12.40 -0.58
C ILE A 47 14.36 13.72 -0.46
N GLY A 48 13.20 13.83 -1.12
CA GLY A 48 12.34 15.01 -1.01
C GLY A 48 11.84 15.25 0.40
N GLY A 49 11.43 14.21 1.13
CA GLY A 49 11.03 14.28 2.53
C GLY A 49 12.18 14.72 3.44
N MET A 50 13.37 14.14 3.28
CA MET A 50 14.57 14.52 4.03
C MET A 50 15.00 15.95 3.75
N HIS A 51 14.91 16.40 2.49
CA HIS A 51 15.20 17.77 2.11
C HIS A 51 14.28 18.77 2.82
N ILE A 52 12.97 18.50 2.86
CA ILE A 52 12.01 19.34 3.58
C ILE A 52 12.32 19.39 5.08
N LEU A 53 12.65 18.25 5.70
CA LEU A 53 13.03 18.17 7.11
C LEU A 53 14.26 19.04 7.44
N HIS A 54 15.18 19.16 6.50
CA HIS A 54 16.45 19.91 6.69
C HIS A 54 16.31 21.40 6.37
N SER A 55 15.43 21.74 5.41
CA SER A 55 15.35 23.10 4.85
C SER A 55 14.44 24.04 5.64
N SER A 56 13.48 23.52 6.39
CA SER A 56 12.44 24.35 7.03
C SER A 56 12.19 23.90 8.47
N PRO A 57 12.43 24.79 9.47
CA PRO A 57 12.25 24.44 10.89
C PRO A 57 10.79 24.52 11.37
N ASP A 58 9.85 24.97 10.53
CA ASP A 58 8.45 25.15 10.90
C ASP A 58 7.72 23.81 11.12
N SER A 59 6.65 23.87 11.94
CA SER A 59 5.90 22.69 12.34
C SER A 59 5.21 21.97 11.16
N ALA A 60 4.76 22.72 10.15
CA ALA A 60 4.12 22.16 8.98
C ALA A 60 5.10 21.37 8.11
N SER A 61 6.27 21.93 7.84
CA SER A 61 7.34 21.24 7.09
C SER A 61 7.89 20.05 7.86
N PHE A 62 7.97 20.13 9.19
CA PHE A 62 8.34 19.01 10.03
C PHE A 62 7.39 17.81 9.83
N VAL A 63 6.07 18.04 9.94
CA VAL A 63 5.06 16.98 9.72
C VAL A 63 5.12 16.48 8.29
N ALA A 64 5.12 17.39 7.31
CA ALA A 64 5.14 17.04 5.90
C ALA A 64 6.37 16.20 5.53
N GLY A 65 7.56 16.56 6.00
CA GLY A 65 8.79 15.83 5.71
C GLY A 65 8.76 14.39 6.24
N HIS A 66 8.31 14.19 7.50
CA HIS A 66 8.16 12.83 8.06
C HIS A 66 7.14 12.00 7.29
N VAL A 67 5.98 12.59 6.97
CA VAL A 67 4.93 11.89 6.19
C VAL A 67 5.44 11.53 4.80
N ILE A 68 6.15 12.43 4.11
CA ILE A 68 6.71 12.17 2.78
C ILE A 68 7.74 11.03 2.84
N CYS A 69 8.61 10.99 3.85
CA CYS A 69 9.53 9.87 4.05
C CYS A 69 8.78 8.54 4.27
N GLY A 70 7.74 8.53 5.09
CA GLY A 70 6.89 7.36 5.33
C GLY A 70 6.19 6.88 4.05
N VAL A 71 5.70 7.82 3.24
CA VAL A 71 5.15 7.54 1.90
C VAL A 71 6.21 6.92 0.98
N GLY A 72 7.47 7.37 1.07
CA GLY A 72 8.58 6.76 0.35
C GLY A 72 8.81 5.30 0.73
N PHE A 73 8.69 4.94 2.01
CA PHE A 73 8.77 3.55 2.45
C PHE A 73 7.62 2.68 1.93
N ILE A 74 6.38 3.21 1.91
CA ILE A 74 5.25 2.54 1.26
C ILE A 74 5.54 2.32 -0.23
N THR A 75 6.05 3.34 -0.92
CA THR A 75 6.39 3.26 -2.35
C THR A 75 7.45 2.18 -2.61
N ALA A 76 8.45 2.03 -1.73
CA ALA A 76 9.43 0.96 -1.79
C ALA A 76 8.81 -0.42 -1.56
N CYS A 77 7.86 -0.56 -0.62
CA CYS A 77 7.10 -1.80 -0.41
C CYS A 77 6.27 -2.17 -1.66
N VAL A 78 5.63 -1.18 -2.32
CA VAL A 78 4.90 -1.39 -3.58
C VAL A 78 5.85 -1.83 -4.69
N ALA A 79 7.03 -1.22 -4.82
CA ALA A 79 8.05 -1.65 -5.78
C ALA A 79 8.54 -3.09 -5.50
N THR A 80 8.65 -3.48 -4.23
CA THR A 80 8.97 -4.86 -3.83
C THR A 80 7.86 -5.83 -4.24
N THR A 81 6.60 -5.41 -4.15
CA THR A 81 5.44 -6.18 -4.65
C THR A 81 5.51 -6.34 -6.17
N ALA A 82 5.83 -5.25 -6.92
CA ALA A 82 6.02 -5.30 -8.36
C ALA A 82 7.15 -6.29 -8.74
N THR A 83 8.28 -6.23 -8.03
CA THR A 83 9.41 -7.16 -8.22
C THR A 83 8.99 -8.61 -7.99
N SER A 84 8.19 -8.88 -6.97
CA SER A 84 7.66 -10.22 -6.72
C SER A 84 6.75 -10.68 -7.86
N SER A 85 5.93 -9.79 -8.39
CA SER A 85 4.99 -10.07 -9.47
C SER A 85 5.69 -10.35 -10.80
N THR A 86 6.88 -9.78 -11.07
CA THR A 86 7.64 -10.06 -12.31
C THR A 86 8.06 -11.53 -12.46
N ARG A 87 8.06 -12.28 -11.37
CA ARG A 87 8.42 -13.71 -11.36
C ARG A 87 7.22 -14.63 -11.60
N PHE A 88 6.01 -14.07 -11.56
CA PHE A 88 4.79 -14.84 -11.73
C PHE A 88 4.65 -15.46 -13.13
N THR A 89 5.03 -14.75 -14.17
CA THR A 89 4.94 -15.17 -15.58
C THR A 89 5.93 -16.24 -15.95
N MET A 90 7.12 -16.25 -15.34
CA MET A 90 8.13 -17.26 -15.65
C MET A 90 7.66 -18.69 -15.31
N ILE A 91 6.68 -18.81 -14.42
CA ILE A 91 6.10 -20.10 -14.05
C ILE A 91 5.15 -20.58 -15.15
N THR A 92 4.30 -19.67 -15.67
CA THR A 92 3.28 -19.98 -16.67
C THR A 92 3.91 -20.32 -18.03
N GLU A 93 4.89 -19.55 -18.48
CA GLU A 93 5.59 -19.79 -19.76
C GLU A 93 6.44 -21.06 -19.75
N ASN A 94 7.09 -21.37 -18.63
CA ASN A 94 7.93 -22.56 -18.50
C ASN A 94 7.09 -23.81 -18.22
N ALA A 95 5.94 -23.70 -17.56
CA ALA A 95 5.00 -24.81 -17.37
C ALA A 95 4.37 -25.25 -18.70
N GLN A 96 4.14 -24.33 -19.64
CA GLN A 96 3.66 -24.65 -20.98
C GLN A 96 4.73 -25.26 -21.91
N LYS A 97 6.02 -25.00 -21.63
CA LYS A 97 7.14 -25.53 -22.45
C LYS A 97 7.76 -26.82 -21.92
N SER A 98 7.45 -27.19 -20.69
CA SER A 98 8.01 -28.39 -20.05
C SER A 98 7.02 -29.53 -20.07
N ASP A 99 7.28 -30.49 -20.94
CA ASP A 99 6.60 -31.81 -20.97
C ASP A 99 7.06 -32.72 -19.81
N HIS A 100 7.73 -32.19 -18.82
CA HIS A 100 8.24 -32.89 -17.65
C HIS A 100 7.71 -32.32 -16.34
N ASP A 101 7.23 -33.20 -15.47
CA ASP A 101 6.49 -33.06 -14.22
C ASP A 101 7.08 -32.16 -13.10
N VAL A 102 8.09 -31.34 -13.34
CA VAL A 102 8.66 -30.45 -12.33
C VAL A 102 8.53 -28.99 -12.78
N PRO A 103 7.63 -28.21 -12.16
CA PRO A 103 7.55 -26.78 -12.46
C PRO A 103 8.88 -26.11 -12.15
N PRO A 104 9.44 -25.29 -13.06
CA PRO A 104 10.70 -24.63 -12.84
C PRO A 104 10.61 -23.74 -11.61
N LYS A 105 11.57 -23.87 -10.69
CA LYS A 105 11.65 -23.06 -9.47
C LYS A 105 11.86 -21.58 -9.83
N ALA A 106 10.78 -20.83 -9.98
CA ALA A 106 10.83 -19.41 -10.35
C ALA A 106 11.47 -18.52 -9.26
N PHE A 107 11.46 -18.99 -8.00
CA PHE A 107 12.14 -18.35 -6.88
C PHE A 107 12.97 -19.36 -6.10
N THR A 108 14.24 -19.01 -5.82
CA THR A 108 14.97 -19.70 -4.76
C THR A 108 14.40 -19.31 -3.39
N ARG A 109 14.57 -20.17 -2.38
CA ARG A 109 14.17 -19.88 -1.00
C ARG A 109 14.74 -18.54 -0.53
N THR A 110 15.99 -18.29 -0.84
CA THR A 110 16.72 -17.08 -0.46
C THR A 110 16.12 -15.82 -1.10
N GLN A 111 15.76 -15.86 -2.40
CA GLN A 111 15.16 -14.71 -3.08
C GLN A 111 13.78 -14.35 -2.51
N GLY A 112 12.93 -15.35 -2.25
CA GLY A 112 11.62 -15.11 -1.64
C GLY A 112 11.74 -14.53 -0.24
N LEU A 113 12.64 -15.07 0.59
CA LEU A 113 12.91 -14.54 1.92
C LEU A 113 13.48 -13.11 1.86
N MET A 114 14.39 -12.83 0.93
CA MET A 114 14.98 -11.50 0.76
C MET A 114 13.90 -10.44 0.47
N LEU A 115 12.96 -10.71 -0.43
CA LEU A 115 11.88 -9.77 -0.74
C LEU A 115 10.97 -9.52 0.47
N ILE A 116 10.60 -10.58 1.19
CA ILE A 116 9.79 -10.45 2.43
C ILE A 116 10.58 -9.66 3.48
N SER A 117 11.88 -9.93 3.65
CA SER A 117 12.74 -9.24 4.60
C SER A 117 12.87 -7.75 4.29
N VAL A 118 13.03 -7.37 3.02
CA VAL A 118 13.07 -5.95 2.62
C VAL A 118 11.76 -5.24 3.03
N ALA A 119 10.61 -5.82 2.69
CA ALA A 119 9.33 -5.23 3.08
C ALA A 119 9.16 -5.17 4.61
N ALA A 120 9.60 -6.20 5.33
CA ALA A 120 9.54 -6.25 6.80
C ALA A 120 10.45 -5.20 7.45
N ILE A 121 11.67 -5.01 6.95
CA ILE A 121 12.60 -3.97 7.44
C ILE A 121 11.99 -2.58 7.23
N LEU A 122 11.42 -2.30 6.06
CA LEU A 122 10.77 -1.01 5.77
C LEU A 122 9.60 -0.75 6.72
N ALA A 123 8.76 -1.74 6.96
CA ALA A 123 7.65 -1.62 7.91
C ALA A 123 8.15 -1.41 9.34
N LEU A 124 9.12 -2.21 9.80
CA LEU A 124 9.71 -2.07 11.12
C LEU A 124 10.34 -0.69 11.34
N THR A 125 11.10 -0.21 10.36
CA THR A 125 11.67 1.15 10.38
C THR A 125 10.58 2.21 10.54
N THR A 126 9.47 2.07 9.79
CA THR A 126 8.36 3.02 9.87
C THR A 126 7.67 2.98 11.24
N TRP A 127 7.48 1.79 11.83
CA TRP A 127 6.94 1.62 13.18
C TRP A 127 7.84 2.24 14.24
N ILE A 128 9.14 1.93 14.23
CA ILE A 128 10.12 2.51 15.18
C ILE A 128 10.10 4.03 15.08
N TRP A 129 10.11 4.56 13.85
CA TRP A 129 10.07 6.00 13.64
C TRP A 129 8.78 6.63 14.17
N ALA A 130 7.63 6.02 13.95
CA ALA A 130 6.35 6.46 14.51
C ALA A 130 6.38 6.52 16.05
N PHE A 131 6.87 5.47 16.70
CA PHE A 131 6.98 5.43 18.16
C PHE A 131 7.96 6.44 18.72
N VAL A 132 9.09 6.68 18.05
CA VAL A 132 10.04 7.73 18.44
C VAL A 132 9.41 9.12 18.35
N LEU A 133 8.58 9.39 17.34
CA LEU A 133 7.84 10.65 17.24
C LEU A 133 6.80 10.76 18.36
N LEU A 134 6.02 9.70 18.61
CA LEU A 134 5.00 9.71 19.65
C LEU A 134 5.57 9.85 21.06
N SER A 135 6.73 9.28 21.34
CA SER A 135 7.39 9.46 22.65
C SER A 135 7.73 10.92 22.95
N LYS A 136 7.82 11.75 21.91
CA LYS A 136 8.06 13.20 22.01
C LYS A 136 6.79 14.05 21.89
N SER A 137 5.62 13.43 21.80
CA SER A 137 4.34 14.13 21.57
C SER A 137 3.98 15.13 22.68
N SER A 138 4.43 14.89 23.93
CA SER A 138 4.27 15.81 25.05
C SER A 138 5.07 17.09 24.91
N LEU A 139 6.13 17.11 24.11
CA LEU A 139 7.00 18.26 23.94
C LEU A 139 6.39 19.30 22.98
N HIS A 140 5.75 18.85 21.90
CA HIS A 140 5.17 19.74 20.90
C HIS A 140 4.11 19.01 20.04
N PRO A 141 2.98 19.69 19.69
CA PRO A 141 1.90 19.12 18.88
C PRO A 141 2.33 18.52 17.52
N LYS A 142 3.40 19.03 16.89
CA LYS A 142 3.93 18.50 15.63
C LYS A 142 4.34 17.04 15.71
N TYR A 143 4.87 16.58 16.85
CA TYR A 143 5.26 15.18 17.07
C TYR A 143 4.02 14.29 17.19
N PHE A 144 2.95 14.81 17.80
CA PHE A 144 1.67 14.10 17.89
C PHE A 144 1.12 13.81 16.50
N VAL A 145 0.99 14.84 15.65
CA VAL A 145 0.45 14.70 14.30
C VAL A 145 1.33 13.79 13.46
N ALA A 146 2.63 14.06 13.39
CA ALA A 146 3.56 13.26 12.58
C ALA A 146 3.60 11.80 13.05
N GLY A 147 3.62 11.55 14.37
CA GLY A 147 3.66 10.20 14.92
C GLY A 147 2.43 9.38 14.58
N HIS A 148 1.22 9.94 14.73
CA HIS A 148 -0.02 9.23 14.39
C HIS A 148 -0.13 8.94 12.89
N VAL A 149 0.19 9.90 12.03
CA VAL A 149 0.20 9.64 10.58
C VAL A 149 1.21 8.56 10.23
N MET A 150 2.41 8.58 10.86
CA MET A 150 3.42 7.53 10.65
C MET A 150 2.95 6.15 11.12
N ILE A 151 2.13 6.03 12.18
CA ILE A 151 1.48 4.75 12.55
C ILE A 151 0.59 4.24 11.41
N GLY A 152 -0.24 5.10 10.83
CA GLY A 152 -1.09 4.72 9.70
C GLY A 152 -0.28 4.26 8.48
N LEU A 153 0.83 4.95 8.17
CA LEU A 153 1.73 4.56 7.09
C LEU A 153 2.45 3.23 7.39
N ALA A 154 2.88 3.00 8.65
CA ALA A 154 3.46 1.74 9.09
C ALA A 154 2.45 0.58 8.98
N SER A 155 1.18 0.84 9.26
CA SER A 155 0.08 -0.13 9.09
C SER A 155 -0.08 -0.53 7.62
N ILE A 156 0.01 0.41 6.68
CA ILE A 156 0.00 0.12 5.24
C ILE A 156 1.23 -0.72 4.85
N CYS A 157 2.42 -0.38 5.34
CA CYS A 157 3.62 -1.20 5.10
C CYS A 157 3.43 -2.64 5.62
N THR A 158 2.81 -2.82 6.80
CA THR A 158 2.48 -4.14 7.36
C THR A 158 1.51 -4.91 6.44
N CYS A 159 0.49 -4.25 5.90
CA CYS A 159 -0.41 -4.85 4.93
C CYS A 159 0.32 -5.26 3.63
N LEU A 160 1.28 -4.47 3.17
CA LEU A 160 2.09 -4.79 1.99
C LEU A 160 3.05 -5.97 2.22
N ILE A 161 3.55 -6.19 3.44
CA ILE A 161 4.31 -7.41 3.77
C ILE A 161 3.46 -8.65 3.50
N THR A 162 2.20 -8.65 3.93
CA THR A 162 1.31 -9.79 3.70
C THR A 162 1.10 -10.06 2.21
N LEU A 163 1.02 -9.01 1.40
CA LEU A 163 0.89 -9.12 -0.05
C LEU A 163 2.15 -9.72 -0.68
N VAL A 164 3.34 -9.22 -0.33
CA VAL A 164 4.63 -9.75 -0.79
C VAL A 164 4.80 -11.21 -0.35
N ALA A 165 4.48 -11.52 0.90
CA ALA A 165 4.56 -12.88 1.44
C ALA A 165 3.59 -13.83 0.73
N THR A 166 2.36 -13.39 0.46
CA THR A 166 1.37 -14.16 -0.32
C THR A 166 1.93 -14.53 -1.69
N ILE A 167 2.42 -13.55 -2.45
CA ILE A 167 2.98 -13.78 -3.79
C ILE A 167 4.20 -14.71 -3.71
N ALA A 168 5.17 -14.41 -2.85
CA ALA A 168 6.40 -15.19 -2.76
C ALA A 168 6.17 -16.64 -2.33
N ARG A 169 5.20 -16.90 -1.45
CA ARG A 169 4.87 -18.25 -0.98
C ARG A 169 4.01 -19.03 -1.99
N GLN A 170 3.13 -18.34 -2.72
CA GLN A 170 2.36 -18.94 -3.81
C GLN A 170 3.29 -19.41 -4.94
N ILE A 171 4.19 -18.56 -5.41
CA ILE A 171 5.16 -18.89 -6.45
C ILE A 171 6.01 -20.12 -6.07
N ARG A 172 6.28 -20.32 -4.78
CA ARG A 172 7.02 -21.47 -4.27
C ARG A 172 6.16 -22.69 -4.00
N ASN A 173 4.85 -22.61 -4.24
CA ASN A 173 3.87 -23.66 -3.95
C ASN A 173 3.89 -24.15 -2.48
N ILE A 174 4.19 -23.26 -1.54
CA ILE A 174 4.20 -23.52 -0.07
C ILE A 174 3.12 -22.75 0.67
N PHE A 175 2.16 -22.15 -0.05
CA PHE A 175 1.08 -21.36 0.51
C PHE A 175 -0.01 -22.28 1.08
N SER A 176 -0.16 -22.26 2.41
CA SER A 176 -1.07 -23.15 3.13
C SER A 176 -2.51 -22.64 3.13
N GLN A 177 -3.47 -23.55 3.41
CA GLN A 177 -4.89 -23.20 3.59
C GLN A 177 -5.11 -22.22 4.74
N THR A 178 -4.33 -22.37 5.81
CA THR A 178 -4.38 -21.53 7.01
C THR A 178 -3.95 -20.10 6.66
N GLU A 179 -2.85 -19.96 5.94
CA GLU A 179 -2.34 -18.65 5.49
C GLU A 179 -3.33 -17.92 4.60
N ARG A 180 -4.03 -18.64 3.73
CA ARG A 180 -5.09 -18.09 2.86
C ARG A 180 -6.20 -17.38 3.65
N LYS A 181 -6.51 -17.84 4.85
CA LYS A 181 -7.51 -17.22 5.71
C LYS A 181 -6.89 -16.13 6.60
N ILE A 182 -5.72 -16.38 7.15
CA ILE A 182 -5.07 -15.50 8.12
C ILE A 182 -4.62 -14.18 7.47
N TRP A 183 -3.97 -14.20 6.31
CA TRP A 183 -3.43 -12.99 5.71
C TRP A 183 -4.49 -11.93 5.39
N PRO A 184 -5.63 -12.25 4.72
CA PRO A 184 -6.68 -11.26 4.50
C PRO A 184 -7.28 -10.74 5.82
N VAL A 185 -7.50 -11.60 6.81
CA VAL A 185 -8.04 -11.20 8.12
C VAL A 185 -7.08 -10.25 8.83
N LEU A 186 -5.78 -10.54 8.81
CA LEU A 186 -4.77 -9.66 9.42
C LEU A 186 -4.81 -8.26 8.81
N VAL A 187 -4.89 -8.15 7.48
CA VAL A 187 -4.98 -6.85 6.79
C VAL A 187 -6.26 -6.10 7.18
N LEU A 188 -7.41 -6.82 7.25
CA LEU A 188 -8.67 -6.23 7.69
C LEU A 188 -8.61 -5.76 9.14
N VAL A 189 -8.02 -6.53 10.03
CA VAL A 189 -7.84 -6.14 11.45
C VAL A 189 -6.97 -4.90 11.56
N VAL A 190 -5.83 -4.85 10.86
CA VAL A 190 -4.95 -3.68 10.87
C VAL A 190 -5.67 -2.44 10.34
N GLY A 191 -6.43 -2.56 9.24
CA GLY A 191 -7.24 -1.47 8.70
C GLY A 191 -8.32 -1.01 9.68
N SER A 192 -9.02 -1.95 10.34
CA SER A 192 -10.03 -1.64 11.35
C SER A 192 -9.43 -0.90 12.55
N LEU A 193 -8.28 -1.33 13.04
CA LEU A 193 -7.59 -0.66 14.14
C LEU A 193 -7.20 0.79 13.77
N CYS A 194 -6.74 1.03 12.53
CA CYS A 194 -6.47 2.38 12.06
C CYS A 194 -7.73 3.26 12.05
N ILE A 195 -8.86 2.71 11.57
CA ILE A 195 -10.14 3.45 11.52
C ILE A 195 -10.63 3.75 12.93
N ILE A 196 -10.66 2.74 13.81
CA ILE A 196 -11.08 2.91 15.21
C ILE A 196 -10.21 3.95 15.91
N TRP A 197 -8.88 3.85 15.73
CA TRP A 197 -7.96 4.83 16.30
C TRP A 197 -8.21 6.23 15.76
N GLY A 198 -8.47 6.37 14.45
CA GLY A 198 -8.86 7.64 13.84
C GLY A 198 -10.13 8.23 14.46
N LEU A 199 -11.15 7.40 14.70
CA LEU A 199 -12.38 7.82 15.39
C LEU A 199 -12.10 8.26 16.83
N ILE A 200 -11.26 7.53 17.57
CA ILE A 200 -10.85 7.90 18.93
C ILE A 200 -10.17 9.28 18.93
N LEU A 201 -9.30 9.55 17.95
CA LEU A 201 -8.64 10.86 17.83
C LEU A 201 -9.64 11.98 17.54
N ILE A 202 -10.62 11.76 16.68
CA ILE A 202 -11.65 12.76 16.35
C ILE A 202 -12.53 13.06 17.57
N LEU A 203 -12.98 12.03 18.29
CA LEU A 203 -13.92 12.16 19.37
C LEU A 203 -13.27 12.47 20.73
N GLY A 204 -12.06 11.97 20.96
CA GLY A 204 -11.36 12.03 22.24
C GLY A 204 -10.42 13.21 22.40
N THR A 205 -10.08 13.93 21.32
CA THR A 205 -9.14 15.04 21.39
C THR A 205 -9.89 16.37 21.52
N ALA A 206 -9.73 17.04 22.66
CA ALA A 206 -10.36 18.34 22.91
C ALA A 206 -9.91 19.44 21.91
N ASN A 207 -8.68 19.32 21.36
CA ASN A 207 -8.18 20.22 20.34
C ASN A 207 -8.53 19.74 18.95
N MET A 208 -9.48 20.36 18.28
CA MET A 208 -9.96 20.00 16.95
C MET A 208 -8.85 19.99 15.88
N SER A 209 -7.84 20.84 16.01
CA SER A 209 -6.67 20.84 15.12
C SER A 209 -5.87 19.52 15.22
N LEU A 210 -5.72 18.95 16.41
CA LEU A 210 -5.06 17.65 16.60
C LEU A 210 -6.01 16.50 16.23
N GLY A 211 -7.29 16.61 16.60
CA GLY A 211 -8.33 15.64 16.25
C GLY A 211 -8.50 15.45 14.74
N SER A 212 -8.24 16.50 13.96
CA SER A 212 -8.29 16.43 12.49
C SER A 212 -7.33 15.38 11.89
N THR A 213 -6.27 15.00 12.60
CA THR A 213 -5.37 13.90 12.24
C THR A 213 -6.11 12.55 12.16
N GLY A 214 -7.18 12.38 12.92
CA GLY A 214 -8.01 11.18 12.92
C GLY A 214 -8.64 10.89 11.55
N TYR A 215 -9.01 11.92 10.78
CA TYR A 215 -9.51 11.74 9.41
C TYR A 215 -8.45 11.14 8.47
N ILE A 216 -7.18 11.54 8.65
CA ILE A 216 -6.06 10.95 7.88
C ILE A 216 -5.92 9.47 8.26
N MET A 217 -6.01 9.13 9.55
CA MET A 217 -5.95 7.75 10.03
C MET A 217 -7.07 6.88 9.46
N ILE A 218 -8.30 7.41 9.38
CA ILE A 218 -9.42 6.72 8.71
C ILE A 218 -9.08 6.45 7.25
N GLY A 219 -8.59 7.44 6.51
CA GLY A 219 -8.18 7.27 5.11
C GLY A 219 -7.10 6.20 4.93
N LEU A 220 -6.09 6.18 5.79
CA LEU A 220 -5.01 5.16 5.77
C LEU A 220 -5.56 3.76 6.08
N GLY A 221 -6.52 3.64 7.00
CA GLY A 221 -7.25 2.40 7.26
C GLY A 221 -8.05 1.92 6.04
N LEU A 222 -8.70 2.82 5.31
CA LEU A 222 -9.41 2.49 4.06
C LEU A 222 -8.45 2.00 2.97
N VAL A 223 -7.24 2.53 2.87
CA VAL A 223 -6.19 1.98 1.98
C VAL A 223 -5.82 0.56 2.38
N CYS A 224 -5.71 0.23 3.68
CA CYS A 224 -5.50 -1.14 4.14
C CYS A 224 -6.63 -2.07 3.67
N TYR A 225 -7.89 -1.65 3.75
CA TYR A 225 -9.02 -2.42 3.20
C TYR A 225 -8.90 -2.63 1.68
N SER A 226 -8.46 -1.62 0.92
CA SER A 226 -8.20 -1.77 -0.52
C SER A 226 -7.10 -2.80 -0.79
N ILE A 227 -6.04 -2.86 0.04
CA ILE A 227 -4.98 -3.86 -0.08
C ILE A 227 -5.51 -5.26 0.22
N SER A 228 -6.44 -5.41 1.17
CA SER A 228 -7.04 -6.71 1.49
C SER A 228 -7.70 -7.36 0.28
N SER A 229 -8.35 -6.58 -0.58
CA SER A 229 -8.97 -7.08 -1.81
C SER A 229 -7.96 -7.76 -2.75
N LYS A 230 -6.73 -7.23 -2.86
CA LYS A 230 -5.64 -7.87 -3.63
C LYS A 230 -5.19 -9.18 -3.01
N VAL A 231 -5.03 -9.22 -1.68
CA VAL A 231 -4.62 -10.45 -0.98
C VAL A 231 -5.67 -11.53 -1.15
N ILE A 232 -6.96 -11.18 -1.06
CA ILE A 232 -8.08 -12.11 -1.28
C ILE A 232 -8.07 -12.62 -2.72
N LEU A 233 -7.97 -11.72 -3.70
CA LEU A 233 -8.00 -12.06 -5.11
C LEU A 233 -6.84 -12.99 -5.48
N LEU A 234 -5.61 -12.64 -5.12
CA LEU A 234 -4.44 -13.48 -5.38
C LEU A 234 -4.56 -14.87 -4.74
N SER A 235 -5.11 -14.94 -3.53
CA SER A 235 -5.36 -16.23 -2.87
C SER A 235 -6.35 -17.12 -3.61
N LYS A 236 -7.30 -16.54 -4.36
CA LYS A 236 -8.29 -17.27 -5.18
C LYS A 236 -7.74 -17.66 -6.54
N ILE A 237 -7.06 -16.76 -7.24
CA ILE A 237 -6.50 -16.98 -8.59
C ILE A 237 -5.58 -18.20 -8.59
N TRP A 238 -4.71 -18.35 -7.62
CA TRP A 238 -3.72 -19.42 -7.57
C TRP A 238 -4.32 -20.84 -7.53
N ARG A 239 -5.57 -21.00 -7.12
CA ARG A 239 -6.21 -22.31 -6.99
C ARG A 239 -7.14 -22.69 -8.15
N HIS A 240 -7.19 -21.88 -9.21
CA HIS A 240 -8.21 -22.07 -10.26
C HIS A 240 -9.65 -22.13 -9.71
N GLU A 241 -9.90 -21.57 -8.53
CA GLU A 241 -11.24 -21.44 -7.96
C GLU A 241 -11.96 -20.26 -8.61
N PHE A 242 -12.18 -20.35 -9.93
CA PHE A 242 -12.68 -19.26 -10.79
C PHE A 242 -14.17 -18.96 -10.69
N LYS A 243 -14.89 -19.48 -9.73
CA LYS A 243 -16.14 -18.83 -9.31
C LYS A 243 -15.83 -17.55 -8.55
N LEU A 244 -15.16 -16.62 -9.24
CA LEU A 244 -14.89 -15.30 -8.73
C LEU A 244 -16.23 -14.60 -8.48
N SER A 245 -16.46 -14.25 -7.23
CA SER A 245 -17.53 -13.33 -6.91
C SER A 245 -17.11 -11.96 -7.45
N ASN A 246 -17.84 -11.42 -8.44
CA ASN A 246 -17.68 -10.05 -8.98
C ASN A 246 -17.74 -8.95 -7.89
N ARG A 247 -17.67 -9.34 -6.62
CA ARG A 247 -17.77 -8.46 -5.46
C ARG A 247 -16.40 -8.02 -4.90
N ILE A 248 -15.31 -8.69 -5.29
CA ILE A 248 -13.97 -8.32 -4.75
C ILE A 248 -13.56 -6.91 -5.19
N PRO A 249 -13.74 -6.48 -6.46
CA PRO A 249 -13.45 -5.12 -6.89
C PRO A 249 -14.32 -4.05 -6.21
N LEU A 250 -15.46 -4.43 -5.63
CA LEU A 250 -16.32 -3.48 -4.90
C LEU A 250 -15.64 -2.94 -3.64
N ILE A 251 -14.72 -3.69 -3.01
CA ILE A 251 -14.02 -3.23 -1.81
C ILE A 251 -13.20 -1.97 -2.09
N PRO A 252 -12.24 -1.98 -3.05
CA PRO A 252 -11.42 -0.78 -3.29
C PRO A 252 -12.20 0.37 -3.93
N ILE A 253 -13.25 0.14 -4.71
CA ILE A 253 -14.08 1.24 -5.22
C ILE A 253 -14.88 1.89 -4.08
N PHE A 254 -15.45 1.09 -3.17
CA PHE A 254 -16.18 1.63 -2.02
C PHE A 254 -15.25 2.45 -1.11
N THR A 255 -14.05 1.96 -0.82
CA THR A 255 -13.05 2.70 -0.02
C THR A 255 -12.59 3.98 -0.72
N ALA A 256 -12.43 3.97 -2.05
CA ALA A 256 -12.11 5.15 -2.83
C ALA A 256 -13.21 6.22 -2.73
N LEU A 257 -14.45 5.81 -2.96
CA LEU A 257 -15.61 6.71 -2.86
C LEU A 257 -15.78 7.28 -1.44
N THR A 258 -15.56 6.46 -0.40
CA THR A 258 -15.59 6.91 0.98
C THR A 258 -14.51 7.96 1.26
N CYS A 259 -13.27 7.75 0.80
CA CYS A 259 -12.19 8.73 0.93
C CYS A 259 -12.53 10.04 0.21
N LEU A 260 -13.07 9.98 -1.01
CA LEU A 260 -13.42 11.16 -1.79
C LEU A 260 -14.62 11.90 -1.17
N PHE A 261 -15.60 11.18 -0.67
CA PHE A 261 -16.74 11.78 0.04
C PHE A 261 -16.29 12.51 1.30
N LEU A 262 -15.48 11.86 2.15
CA LEU A 262 -14.90 12.49 3.34
C LEU A 262 -14.03 13.70 2.98
N SER A 263 -13.25 13.60 1.89
CA SER A 263 -12.46 14.72 1.39
C SER A 263 -13.34 15.90 1.00
N ALA A 264 -14.39 15.70 0.21
CA ALA A 264 -15.32 16.74 -0.20
C ALA A 264 -16.01 17.38 1.01
N PHE A 265 -16.47 16.57 1.95
CA PHE A 265 -17.06 17.03 3.20
C PHE A 265 -16.11 17.92 4.01
N LEU A 266 -14.85 17.49 4.14
CA LEU A 266 -13.83 18.27 4.85
C LEU A 266 -13.39 19.53 4.09
N PHE A 267 -13.45 19.56 2.76
CA PHE A 267 -13.22 20.77 1.98
C PHE A 267 -14.29 21.82 2.25
N GLU A 268 -15.56 21.42 2.32
CA GLU A 268 -16.68 22.31 2.64
C GLU A 268 -16.52 22.95 4.00
N ILE A 269 -16.29 22.14 5.04
CA ILE A 269 -16.05 22.63 6.41
C ILE A 269 -14.73 23.41 6.49
N GLY A 270 -13.73 23.00 5.75
CA GLY A 270 -12.38 23.61 5.74
C GLY A 270 -12.35 25.03 5.17
N SER A 271 -13.39 25.43 4.41
CA SER A 271 -13.56 26.82 3.98
C SER A 271 -13.76 27.77 5.19
N VAL A 272 -14.32 27.26 6.29
CA VAL A 272 -14.55 27.99 7.54
C VAL A 272 -13.43 27.74 8.56
N HIS A 273 -12.92 26.50 8.60
CA HIS A 273 -11.95 26.05 9.61
C HIS A 273 -10.68 25.49 8.97
N GLY A 274 -9.64 26.28 8.87
CA GLY A 274 -8.39 25.97 8.15
C GLY A 274 -7.67 24.65 8.53
N TYR A 275 -7.92 24.11 9.74
CA TYR A 275 -7.32 22.86 10.20
C TYR A 275 -7.85 21.60 9.47
N TYR A 276 -8.97 21.67 8.76
CA TYR A 276 -9.46 20.57 7.91
C TYR A 276 -8.86 20.57 6.50
N PHE A 277 -8.18 21.62 6.11
CA PHE A 277 -7.64 21.79 4.77
C PHE A 277 -6.59 20.71 4.39
N VAL A 278 -5.72 20.35 5.31
CA VAL A 278 -4.69 19.30 5.07
C VAL A 278 -5.32 17.92 5.02
N PRO A 279 -6.13 17.49 6.00
CA PRO A 279 -6.82 16.19 5.94
C PRO A 279 -7.67 16.00 4.69
N ALA A 280 -8.39 17.02 4.25
CA ALA A 280 -9.20 16.96 3.03
C ALA A 280 -8.36 16.59 1.80
N ARG A 281 -7.23 17.26 1.61
CA ARG A 281 -6.31 16.98 0.48
C ARG A 281 -5.63 15.62 0.57
N VAL A 282 -5.25 15.21 1.78
CA VAL A 282 -4.68 13.89 1.99
C VAL A 282 -5.70 12.81 1.65
N LEU A 283 -6.95 12.95 2.09
CA LEU A 283 -8.03 12.01 1.77
C LEU A 283 -8.33 11.95 0.28
N ALA A 284 -8.31 13.09 -0.45
CA ALA A 284 -8.43 13.08 -1.91
C ALA A 284 -7.34 12.24 -2.57
N GLY A 285 -6.10 12.41 -2.13
CA GLY A 285 -4.97 11.61 -2.62
C GLY A 285 -5.07 10.13 -2.27
N LEU A 286 -5.51 9.78 -1.05
CA LEU A 286 -5.74 8.40 -0.63
C LEU A 286 -6.89 7.75 -1.42
N GLY A 287 -7.94 8.52 -1.75
CA GLY A 287 -9.01 8.09 -2.65
C GLY A 287 -8.48 7.73 -4.04
N GLY A 288 -7.57 8.53 -4.59
CA GLY A 288 -6.87 8.24 -5.85
C GLY A 288 -6.04 6.94 -5.77
N ILE A 289 -5.35 6.69 -4.65
CA ILE A 289 -4.62 5.44 -4.41
C ILE A 289 -5.59 4.25 -4.39
N CYS A 290 -6.69 4.34 -3.64
CA CYS A 290 -7.72 3.28 -3.60
C CYS A 290 -8.30 3.01 -4.99
N PHE A 291 -8.53 4.05 -5.80
CA PHE A 291 -9.01 3.91 -7.17
C PHE A 291 -7.98 3.23 -8.09
N THR A 292 -6.70 3.54 -7.93
CA THR A 292 -5.62 2.83 -8.64
C THR A 292 -5.56 1.35 -8.22
N LEU A 293 -5.77 1.06 -6.94
CA LEU A 293 -5.86 -0.31 -6.44
C LEU A 293 -7.08 -1.05 -7.00
N PHE A 294 -8.23 -0.38 -7.13
CA PHE A 294 -9.40 -0.91 -7.83
C PHE A 294 -9.08 -1.30 -9.27
N SER A 295 -8.42 -0.40 -10.02
CA SER A 295 -8.04 -0.69 -11.41
C SER A 295 -7.16 -1.94 -11.52
N ILE A 296 -6.18 -2.12 -10.62
CA ILE A 296 -5.32 -3.31 -10.61
C ILE A 296 -6.12 -4.58 -10.30
N VAL A 297 -7.04 -4.52 -9.33
CA VAL A 297 -7.88 -5.69 -8.96
C VAL A 297 -8.79 -6.08 -10.13
N SER A 298 -9.39 -5.10 -10.81
CA SER A 298 -10.27 -5.32 -11.96
C SER A 298 -9.51 -5.91 -13.16
N ILE A 299 -8.28 -5.44 -13.42
CA ILE A 299 -7.41 -5.99 -14.48
C ILE A 299 -7.07 -7.45 -14.17
N LEU A 300 -6.68 -7.75 -12.93
CA LEU A 300 -6.38 -9.12 -12.52
C LEU A 300 -7.59 -10.04 -12.66
N GLU A 301 -8.77 -9.58 -12.28
CA GLU A 301 -10.01 -10.34 -12.39
C GLU A 301 -10.38 -10.60 -13.85
N SER A 302 -10.36 -9.59 -14.71
CA SER A 302 -10.69 -9.72 -16.13
C SER A 302 -9.70 -10.59 -16.89
N GLY A 303 -8.39 -10.48 -16.60
CA GLY A 303 -7.35 -11.28 -17.24
C GLY A 303 -7.40 -12.77 -16.88
N THR A 304 -8.01 -13.11 -15.74
CA THR A 304 -8.16 -14.51 -15.29
C THR A 304 -9.47 -15.15 -15.72
N SER A 305 -10.50 -14.37 -16.05
CA SER A 305 -11.80 -14.88 -16.52
C SER A 305 -11.82 -15.21 -18.01
N SER A 306 -10.80 -14.83 -18.78
CA SER A 306 -10.69 -15.08 -20.23
C SER A 306 -9.95 -16.38 -20.59
N HIS A 307 -9.58 -17.20 -19.63
CA HIS A 307 -8.98 -18.53 -19.79
C HIS A 307 -9.80 -19.58 -19.01
#